data_2884edb9ac3e26c477ff321dbeed5035
#
_entry.id   2884edb9ac3e26c477ff321dbeed5035
#
_cell.length_a   1.000
_cell.length_b   1.000
_cell.length_c   1.000
_cell.angle_alpha   90.00
_cell.angle_beta   90.00
_cell.angle_gamma   90.00
#
_symmetry.space_group_name_H-M   'P 1'
#
loop_
_entity.id
_entity.type
_entity.pdbx_description
1 polymer ?
#
loop_
_entity_poly.entity_id
_entity_poly.type
_entity_poly.pdbx_seq_one_letter_code
_entity_poly.pdbx_strand_id
1 'polypeptide(L)'
;MKKLIVLLLFIPLVSFGQDLEKLKLKSVVKTFFEGFHNKDSLVIVSVIDKSFDLNSTSFKEDDGVLRNINRDNFVSAIISRPDSPVWKEKLLSFDVKIDGPLANAWVKYEFWLDDKLSHCGVNSIHLLKKKSGWKIFNITDSRRINCNN
;
A
#
# COMPACT_ATOMS: atom_id res chain seq x y z
N MET A 1 1.67 -55.25 -27.97
CA MET A 1 1.84 -54.61 -26.64
C MET A 1 1.62 -53.12 -26.81
N LYS A 2 0.47 -52.59 -26.40
CA LYS A 2 0.15 -51.14 -26.51
C LYS A 2 0.75 -50.40 -25.30
N LYS A 3 1.73 -49.53 -25.55
CA LYS A 3 2.29 -48.65 -24.50
C LYS A 3 1.27 -47.56 -24.21
N LEU A 4 0.67 -47.60 -23.01
CA LEU A 4 -0.20 -46.56 -22.49
C LEU A 4 0.68 -45.37 -22.05
N ILE A 5 0.68 -44.27 -22.80
CA ILE A 5 1.33 -43.03 -22.42
C ILE A 5 0.37 -42.29 -21.50
N VAL A 6 0.64 -42.33 -20.18
CA VAL A 6 -0.06 -41.52 -19.19
C VAL A 6 0.51 -40.10 -19.27
N LEU A 7 -0.23 -39.22 -19.95
CA LEU A 7 0.07 -37.78 -19.98
C LEU A 7 -0.34 -37.18 -18.63
N LEU A 8 0.61 -37.02 -17.69
CA LEU A 8 0.42 -36.33 -16.45
C LEU A 8 0.22 -34.82 -16.77
N LEU A 9 -1.04 -34.38 -16.77
CA LEU A 9 -1.40 -32.97 -16.80
C LEU A 9 -0.95 -32.32 -15.46
N PHE A 10 0.25 -31.74 -15.46
CA PHE A 10 0.70 -30.81 -14.42
C PHE A 10 -0.14 -29.54 -14.54
N ILE A 11 -1.30 -29.50 -13.89
CA ILE A 11 -2.04 -28.25 -13.70
C ILE A 11 -1.23 -27.41 -12.71
N PRO A 12 -0.84 -26.15 -13.04
CA PRO A 12 -0.04 -25.33 -12.14
C PRO A 12 -0.89 -24.87 -10.94
N LEU A 13 -0.90 -25.65 -9.88
CA LEU A 13 -1.47 -25.30 -8.57
C LEU A 13 -0.82 -24.05 -7.96
N VAL A 14 0.32 -23.62 -8.50
CA VAL A 14 1.09 -22.46 -8.02
C VAL A 14 0.40 -21.13 -8.32
N SER A 15 -0.39 -21.03 -9.38
CA SER A 15 -1.03 -19.76 -9.78
C SER A 15 -2.12 -19.32 -8.81
N PHE A 16 -2.95 -20.23 -8.34
CA PHE A 16 -4.05 -19.90 -7.42
C PHE A 16 -3.57 -19.39 -6.04
N GLY A 17 -2.43 -19.93 -5.56
CA GLY A 17 -1.86 -19.49 -4.28
C GLY A 17 -1.34 -18.06 -4.32
N GLN A 18 -0.72 -17.65 -5.42
CA GLN A 18 -0.18 -16.30 -5.58
C GLN A 18 -1.30 -15.26 -5.72
N ASP A 19 -2.38 -15.58 -6.42
CA ASP A 19 -3.50 -14.65 -6.59
C ASP A 19 -4.24 -14.42 -5.28
N LEU A 20 -4.41 -15.45 -4.46
CA LEU A 20 -4.98 -15.32 -3.12
C LEU A 20 -4.11 -14.44 -2.20
N GLU A 21 -2.79 -14.61 -2.24
CA GLU A 21 -1.87 -13.78 -1.45
C GLU A 21 -1.91 -12.31 -1.91
N LYS A 22 -1.98 -12.03 -3.21
CA LYS A 22 -2.17 -10.67 -3.73
C LYS A 22 -3.48 -10.03 -3.26
N LEU A 23 -4.57 -10.80 -3.19
CA LEU A 23 -5.85 -10.32 -2.66
C LEU A 23 -5.75 -9.95 -1.18
N LYS A 24 -5.08 -10.78 -0.37
CA LYS A 24 -4.82 -10.47 1.05
C LYS A 24 -4.02 -9.19 1.22
N LEU A 25 -2.97 -8.99 0.42
CA LEU A 25 -2.16 -7.77 0.42
C LEU A 25 -2.99 -6.54 0.06
N LYS A 26 -3.79 -6.62 -1.00
CA LYS A 26 -4.70 -5.53 -1.38
C LYS A 26 -5.70 -5.21 -0.27
N SER A 27 -6.20 -6.21 0.45
CA SER A 27 -7.08 -6.01 1.60
C SER A 27 -6.38 -5.24 2.72
N VAL A 28 -5.14 -5.63 3.08
CA VAL A 28 -4.34 -4.94 4.11
C VAL A 28 -4.13 -3.47 3.75
N VAL A 29 -3.77 -3.18 2.49
CA VAL A 29 -3.60 -1.80 2.01
C VAL A 29 -4.91 -1.02 2.08
N LYS A 30 -6.03 -1.60 1.65
CA LYS A 30 -7.34 -0.95 1.73
C LYS A 30 -7.73 -0.64 3.17
N THR A 31 -7.54 -1.60 4.09
CA THR A 31 -7.81 -1.40 5.53
C THR A 31 -6.97 -0.27 6.11
N PHE A 32 -5.69 -0.14 5.70
CA PHE A 32 -4.87 1.00 6.11
C PHE A 32 -5.51 2.33 5.69
N PHE A 33 -5.94 2.46 4.42
CA PHE A 33 -6.55 3.70 3.94
C PHE A 33 -7.95 3.94 4.50
N GLU A 34 -8.72 2.91 4.84
CA GLU A 34 -9.97 3.04 5.60
C GLU A 34 -9.70 3.68 6.98
N GLY A 35 -8.71 3.17 7.73
CA GLY A 35 -8.30 3.75 8.99
C GLY A 35 -7.77 5.18 8.84
N PHE A 36 -6.99 5.43 7.78
CA PHE A 36 -6.49 6.76 7.43
C PHE A 36 -7.63 7.76 7.20
N HIS A 37 -8.64 7.41 6.40
CA HIS A 37 -9.77 8.28 6.09
C HIS A 37 -10.63 8.58 7.32
N ASN A 38 -10.87 7.57 8.14
CA ASN A 38 -11.74 7.65 9.31
C ASN A 38 -11.03 8.14 10.59
N LYS A 39 -9.73 8.47 10.53
CA LYS A 39 -8.88 8.80 11.69
C LYS A 39 -8.87 7.68 12.75
N ASP A 40 -9.02 6.44 12.33
CA ASP A 40 -9.10 5.28 13.21
C ASP A 40 -7.71 4.69 13.43
N SER A 41 -7.10 5.08 14.54
CA SER A 41 -5.76 4.60 14.93
C SER A 41 -5.72 3.09 15.18
N LEU A 42 -6.81 2.50 15.69
CA LEU A 42 -6.85 1.06 15.98
C LEU A 42 -6.82 0.25 14.67
N VAL A 43 -7.59 0.69 13.68
CA VAL A 43 -7.58 0.09 12.34
C VAL A 43 -6.20 0.23 11.70
N ILE A 44 -5.58 1.44 11.73
CA ILE A 44 -4.24 1.66 11.18
C ILE A 44 -3.22 0.73 11.87
N VAL A 45 -3.17 0.75 13.21
CA VAL A 45 -2.21 -0.04 14.00
C VAL A 45 -2.40 -1.55 13.79
N SER A 46 -3.62 -2.00 13.50
CA SER A 46 -3.90 -3.40 13.22
C SER A 46 -3.20 -3.94 11.97
N VAL A 47 -2.87 -3.09 11.01
CA VAL A 47 -2.29 -3.49 9.71
C VAL A 47 -0.86 -3.01 9.47
N ILE A 48 -0.31 -2.12 10.31
CA ILE A 48 1.09 -1.70 10.24
C ILE A 48 1.99 -2.51 11.19
N ASP A 49 3.27 -2.61 10.86
CA ASP A 49 4.30 -3.18 11.73
C ASP A 49 4.78 -2.18 12.79
N LYS A 50 5.46 -2.69 13.82
CA LYS A 50 6.09 -1.84 14.84
C LYS A 50 7.20 -0.95 14.26
N SER A 51 7.86 -1.40 13.20
CA SER A 51 8.92 -0.68 12.48
C SER A 51 8.39 0.24 11.38
N PHE A 52 7.07 0.51 11.33
CA PHE A 52 6.47 1.31 10.28
C PHE A 52 7.05 2.71 10.22
N ASP A 53 7.32 3.19 9.01
CA ASP A 53 7.61 4.58 8.70
C ASP A 53 6.95 5.00 7.38
N LEU A 54 6.66 6.29 7.27
CA LEU A 54 6.17 6.94 6.07
C LEU A 54 7.24 7.86 5.51
N ASN A 55 7.59 7.66 4.25
CA ASN A 55 8.45 8.54 3.48
C ASN A 55 7.64 9.28 2.41
N SER A 56 7.82 10.59 2.29
CA SER A 56 7.22 11.37 1.20
C SER A 56 8.32 11.97 0.34
N THR A 57 8.25 11.75 -0.95
CA THR A 57 9.18 12.30 -1.93
C THR A 57 8.52 13.35 -2.80
N SER A 58 9.23 14.43 -3.07
CA SER A 58 8.81 15.50 -3.98
C SER A 58 10.01 16.18 -4.59
N PHE A 59 9.79 17.02 -5.60
CA PHE A 59 10.83 17.91 -6.11
C PHE A 59 10.77 19.29 -5.46
N LYS A 60 11.92 19.84 -5.15
CA LYS A 60 12.13 21.24 -4.83
C LYS A 60 13.23 21.76 -5.76
N GLU A 61 12.87 22.64 -6.71
CA GLU A 61 13.82 23.21 -7.69
C GLU A 61 14.67 22.12 -8.39
N ASP A 62 14.02 21.08 -8.95
CA ASP A 62 14.62 19.94 -9.64
C ASP A 62 15.47 18.99 -8.74
N ASP A 63 15.59 19.28 -7.43
CA ASP A 63 16.20 18.36 -6.47
C ASP A 63 15.15 17.49 -5.76
N GLY A 64 15.45 16.19 -5.68
CA GLY A 64 14.58 15.23 -4.98
C GLY A 64 14.71 15.37 -3.47
N VAL A 65 13.62 15.70 -2.79
CA VAL A 65 13.59 15.79 -1.33
C VAL A 65 12.80 14.64 -0.71
N LEU A 66 13.28 14.15 0.43
CA LEU A 66 12.66 13.10 1.23
C LEU A 66 12.26 13.65 2.60
N ARG A 67 11.02 13.39 3.01
CA ARG A 67 10.55 13.60 4.38
C ARG A 67 10.20 12.26 4.98
N ASN A 68 10.68 11.99 6.18
CA ASN A 68 10.37 10.77 6.94
C ASN A 68 9.52 11.11 8.16
N ILE A 69 8.54 10.26 8.43
CA ILE A 69 7.70 10.30 9.63
C ILE A 69 7.66 8.88 10.20
N ASN A 70 8.08 8.73 11.45
CA ASN A 70 8.00 7.46 12.13
C ASN A 70 6.55 7.09 12.50
N ARG A 71 6.35 5.82 12.86
CA ARG A 71 5.04 5.24 13.19
C ARG A 71 4.21 6.09 14.15
N ASP A 72 4.79 6.47 15.29
CA ASP A 72 4.02 7.10 16.37
C ASP A 72 3.63 8.54 16.01
N ASN A 73 4.53 9.26 15.36
CA ASN A 73 4.24 10.60 14.83
C ASN A 73 3.21 10.54 13.70
N PHE A 74 3.26 9.51 12.83
CA PHE A 74 2.26 9.32 11.79
C PHE A 74 0.87 9.07 12.38
N VAL A 75 0.73 8.11 13.29
CA VAL A 75 -0.55 7.78 13.93
C VAL A 75 -1.11 9.00 14.67
N SER A 76 -0.26 9.70 15.43
CA SER A 76 -0.63 10.93 16.14
C SER A 76 -1.12 12.03 15.19
N ALA A 77 -0.42 12.24 14.07
CA ALA A 77 -0.83 13.24 13.07
C ALA A 77 -2.19 12.91 12.42
N ILE A 78 -2.47 11.62 12.18
CA ILE A 78 -3.75 11.21 11.59
C ILE A 78 -4.92 11.45 12.54
N ILE A 79 -4.80 11.06 13.80
CA ILE A 79 -5.90 11.20 14.77
C ILE A 79 -6.13 12.65 15.22
N SER A 80 -5.06 13.47 15.22
CA SER A 80 -5.12 14.88 15.66
C SER A 80 -5.49 15.87 14.55
N ARG A 81 -5.56 15.42 13.29
CA ARG A 81 -5.92 16.32 12.18
C ARG A 81 -7.33 16.86 12.35
N PRO A 82 -7.59 18.13 11.93
CA PRO A 82 -8.94 18.70 11.96
C PRO A 82 -9.91 17.90 11.09
N ASP A 83 -11.22 18.08 11.31
CA ASP A 83 -12.27 17.44 10.52
C ASP A 83 -12.41 18.05 9.13
N SER A 84 -12.03 19.30 8.98
CA SER A 84 -12.00 19.99 7.69
C SER A 84 -10.60 20.58 7.44
N PRO A 85 -10.08 20.45 6.19
CA PRO A 85 -10.69 19.75 5.05
C PRO A 85 -10.71 18.22 5.25
N VAL A 86 -11.69 17.54 4.66
CA VAL A 86 -11.76 16.08 4.64
C VAL A 86 -10.68 15.54 3.72
N TRP A 87 -9.83 14.65 4.24
CA TRP A 87 -8.77 14.00 3.47
C TRP A 87 -9.27 12.71 2.86
N LYS A 88 -9.08 12.59 1.56
CA LYS A 88 -9.44 11.37 0.84
C LYS A 88 -8.36 10.99 -0.17
N GLU A 89 -7.82 9.79 -0.01
CA GLU A 89 -6.91 9.21 -0.97
C GLU A 89 -7.64 8.14 -1.77
N LYS A 90 -7.74 8.36 -3.09
CA LYS A 90 -8.34 7.43 -4.05
C LYS A 90 -7.23 6.54 -4.60
N LEU A 91 -7.32 5.24 -4.39
CA LEU A 91 -6.38 4.26 -4.92
C LEU A 91 -6.82 3.84 -6.32
N LEU A 92 -6.01 4.13 -7.32
CA LEU A 92 -6.38 3.98 -8.75
C LEU A 92 -5.95 2.64 -9.32
N SER A 93 -4.80 2.11 -8.90
CA SER A 93 -4.26 0.85 -9.42
C SER A 93 -3.40 0.14 -8.39
N PHE A 94 -3.22 -1.18 -8.57
CA PHE A 94 -2.37 -2.01 -7.73
C PHE A 94 -1.50 -2.90 -8.62
N ASP A 95 -0.18 -2.72 -8.57
CA ASP A 95 0.79 -3.69 -9.04
C ASP A 95 1.48 -4.31 -7.82
N VAL A 96 1.31 -5.63 -7.62
CA VAL A 96 1.77 -6.34 -6.43
C VAL A 96 2.81 -7.38 -6.82
N LYS A 97 3.98 -7.31 -6.19
CA LYS A 97 5.07 -8.28 -6.31
C LYS A 97 5.32 -8.93 -4.95
N ILE A 98 5.53 -10.24 -4.94
CA ILE A 98 5.76 -11.04 -3.72
C ILE A 98 6.99 -11.90 -3.92
N ASP A 99 7.89 -11.87 -2.94
CA ASP A 99 9.03 -12.78 -2.84
C ASP A 99 9.19 -13.24 -1.39
N GLY A 100 8.78 -14.48 -1.12
CA GLY A 100 8.79 -15.03 0.23
C GLY A 100 8.03 -14.19 1.26
N PRO A 101 8.70 -13.70 2.31
CA PRO A 101 8.07 -12.86 3.33
C PRO A 101 7.97 -11.38 2.95
N LEU A 102 8.57 -10.96 1.84
CA LEU A 102 8.56 -9.59 1.37
C LEU A 102 7.52 -9.40 0.27
N ALA A 103 6.79 -8.30 0.33
CA ALA A 103 5.96 -7.84 -0.78
C ALA A 103 6.09 -6.34 -1.00
N ASN A 104 5.88 -5.92 -2.24
CA ASN A 104 5.72 -4.54 -2.63
C ASN A 104 4.40 -4.36 -3.38
N ALA A 105 3.65 -3.32 -3.02
CA ALA A 105 2.49 -2.86 -3.77
C ALA A 105 2.77 -1.45 -4.30
N TRP A 106 2.83 -1.32 -5.62
CA TRP A 106 2.94 -0.05 -6.32
C TRP A 106 1.53 0.44 -6.65
N VAL A 107 1.08 1.49 -5.94
CA VAL A 107 -0.32 1.93 -5.94
C VAL A 107 -0.39 3.36 -6.43
N LYS A 108 -0.95 3.59 -7.63
CA LYS A 108 -1.24 4.95 -8.10
C LYS A 108 -2.36 5.54 -7.25
N TYR A 109 -2.25 6.83 -6.90
CA TYR A 109 -3.24 7.51 -6.08
C TYR A 109 -3.52 8.94 -6.53
N GLU A 110 -4.68 9.44 -6.11
CA GLU A 110 -5.06 10.83 -6.07
C GLU A 110 -5.41 11.23 -4.65
N PHE A 111 -4.87 12.35 -4.19
CA PHE A 111 -5.18 12.90 -2.88
C PHE A 111 -6.09 14.12 -3.00
N TRP A 112 -7.23 14.04 -2.35
CA TRP A 112 -8.28 15.04 -2.39
C TRP A 112 -8.44 15.69 -1.02
N LEU A 113 -8.66 17.01 -1.02
CA LEU A 113 -9.06 17.80 0.14
C LEU A 113 -10.48 18.29 -0.14
N ASP A 114 -11.45 17.78 0.61
CA ASP A 114 -12.87 17.89 0.26
C ASP A 114 -13.10 17.38 -1.18
N ASP A 115 -13.65 18.18 -2.06
CA ASP A 115 -13.89 17.85 -3.47
C ASP A 115 -12.80 18.38 -4.44
N LYS A 116 -11.66 18.87 -3.90
CA LYS A 116 -10.56 19.42 -4.69
C LYS A 116 -9.39 18.48 -4.75
N LEU A 117 -8.93 18.12 -5.96
CA LEU A 117 -7.70 17.40 -6.16
C LEU A 117 -6.51 18.25 -5.68
N SER A 118 -5.79 17.76 -4.68
CA SER A 118 -4.61 18.40 -4.12
C SER A 118 -3.34 18.00 -4.83
N HIS A 119 -3.12 16.69 -4.97
CA HIS A 119 -1.95 16.11 -5.61
C HIS A 119 -2.22 14.65 -5.99
N CYS A 120 -1.29 14.08 -6.73
CA CYS A 120 -1.32 12.68 -7.10
C CYS A 120 0.09 12.09 -7.04
N GLY A 121 0.16 10.78 -7.16
CA GLY A 121 1.44 10.11 -7.16
C GLY A 121 1.34 8.61 -7.16
N VAL A 122 2.33 8.01 -6.55
CA VAL A 122 2.42 6.57 -6.33
C VAL A 122 2.84 6.33 -4.89
N ASN A 123 2.17 5.38 -4.24
CA ASN A 123 2.63 4.78 -3.01
C ASN A 123 3.41 3.49 -3.35
N SER A 124 4.68 3.43 -3.00
CA SER A 124 5.44 2.19 -2.90
C SER A 124 5.28 1.65 -1.48
N ILE A 125 4.45 0.62 -1.34
CA ILE A 125 4.08 0.06 -0.03
C ILE A 125 4.82 -1.26 0.16
N HIS A 126 5.65 -1.35 1.20
CA HIS A 126 6.39 -2.54 1.55
C HIS A 126 5.69 -3.29 2.69
N LEU A 127 5.49 -4.59 2.49
CA LEU A 127 4.81 -5.45 3.44
C LEU A 127 5.68 -6.63 3.83
N LEU A 128 5.57 -7.02 5.10
CA LEU A 128 6.23 -8.18 5.69
C LEU A 128 5.19 -9.23 6.09
N LYS A 129 5.41 -10.48 5.67
CA LYS A 129 4.57 -11.61 6.07
C LYS A 129 4.95 -12.09 7.47
N LYS A 130 4.00 -12.02 8.39
CA LYS A 130 4.12 -12.53 9.76
C LYS A 130 3.16 -13.70 9.99
N LYS A 131 3.25 -14.36 11.13
CA LYS A 131 2.29 -15.41 11.55
C LYS A 131 0.85 -14.87 11.59
N SER A 132 0.68 -13.61 11.95
CA SER A 132 -0.62 -12.90 12.01
C SER A 132 -1.12 -12.36 10.66
N GLY A 133 -0.41 -12.60 9.56
CA GLY A 133 -0.72 -12.07 8.24
C GLY A 133 0.26 -10.98 7.79
N TRP A 134 -0.06 -10.33 6.68
CA TRP A 134 0.76 -9.25 6.13
C TRP A 134 0.65 -7.97 6.96
N LYS A 135 1.79 -7.28 7.16
CA LYS A 135 1.87 -5.99 7.84
C LYS A 135 2.66 -5.00 7.00
N ILE A 136 2.18 -3.78 6.89
CA ILE A 136 2.90 -2.68 6.23
C ILE A 136 4.01 -2.21 7.16
N PHE A 137 5.26 -2.21 6.69
CA PHE A 137 6.39 -1.69 7.46
C PHE A 137 6.98 -0.41 6.88
N ASN A 138 6.69 -0.09 5.61
CA ASN A 138 7.08 1.17 5.00
C ASN A 138 6.08 1.57 3.91
N ILE A 139 5.81 2.85 3.83
CA ILE A 139 5.19 3.50 2.67
C ILE A 139 6.13 4.61 2.23
N THR A 140 6.52 4.59 0.95
CA THR A 140 7.22 5.71 0.33
C THR A 140 6.33 6.27 -0.78
N ASP A 141 5.83 7.49 -0.60
CA ASP A 141 5.01 8.15 -1.61
C ASP A 141 5.83 9.10 -2.50
N SER A 142 5.37 9.28 -3.72
CA SER A 142 5.79 10.39 -4.58
C SER A 142 4.65 11.39 -4.70
N ARG A 143 4.98 12.69 -4.73
CA ARG A 143 3.97 13.77 -4.83
C ARG A 143 4.25 14.67 -6.01
N ARG A 144 3.21 14.89 -6.82
CA ARG A 144 3.23 15.84 -7.93
C ARG A 144 1.89 16.56 -8.04
N ILE A 145 1.91 17.82 -8.43
CA ILE A 145 0.71 18.66 -8.61
C ILE A 145 0.11 18.43 -10.00
N ASN A 146 0.96 18.19 -11.02
CA ASN A 146 0.49 17.89 -12.37
C ASN A 146 0.11 16.40 -12.46
N CYS A 147 -1.21 16.14 -12.54
CA CYS A 147 -1.79 14.79 -12.53
C CYS A 147 -2.24 14.28 -13.91
N ASN A 148 -2.04 15.05 -14.96
CA ASN A 148 -2.51 14.73 -16.32
C ASN A 148 -1.54 13.89 -17.15
N ASN A 149 -0.57 13.19 -16.52
CA ASN A 149 0.40 12.32 -17.20
C ASN A 149 0.21 10.85 -16.77
#